data_7d64b649e8d7a349d9c7c90902d3db14
#
_entry.id   7d64b649e8d7a349d9c7c90902d3db14
#
_cell.length_a   1.000
_cell.length_b   1.000
_cell.length_c   1.000
_cell.angle_alpha   90.00
_cell.angle_beta   90.00
_cell.angle_gamma   90.00
#
_symmetry.space_group_name_H-M   'P 1'
#
loop_
_entity.id
_entity.type
_entity.pdbx_description
1 polymer ?
#
loop_
_entity_poly.entity_id
_entity_poly.type
_entity_poly.pdbx_seq_one_letter_code
_entity_poly.pdbx_strand_id
1 'polypeptide(L)'
;VSRTALVTGATAGFGQAIAHRLVRDGWRVIATGRRQDRLDAMAAELGAALLPFPLDVTDPEAVAGLPACLPEGWRQVDALVNNAGLALGLDPAQSAKLSDWDRMVAVNVTGLIHVTRALLPGMVARDRGHVVSLGSIAGTYPYPGGHVYGASKAFVAQFMLNLKADLVGRQVRVTSIEPGLCGGTEFSAVRFGGDQARADAVYQGTTPLNAADIAEAVAWVLALPAHVNINRIEMMPTCQASAPLAVKREQAP
;
A
#
# COMPACT_ATOMS: atom_id res chain seq x y z
N VAL A 1 20.31 -15.69 8.70
CA VAL A 1 19.07 -16.11 8.02
C VAL A 1 18.48 -14.88 7.35
N SER A 2 18.30 -14.97 6.02
CA SER A 2 17.72 -13.88 5.23
C SER A 2 16.27 -13.66 5.66
N ARG A 3 15.87 -12.39 5.89
CA ARG A 3 14.49 -12.01 6.24
C ARG A 3 13.59 -12.08 5.00
N THR A 4 12.34 -12.47 5.16
CA THR A 4 11.36 -12.57 4.07
C THR A 4 10.28 -11.50 4.22
N ALA A 5 10.04 -10.72 3.16
CA ALA A 5 8.94 -9.79 3.05
C ALA A 5 7.91 -10.25 2.02
N LEU A 6 6.63 -10.07 2.30
CA LEU A 6 5.57 -10.21 1.31
C LEU A 6 5.05 -8.82 0.95
N VAL A 7 5.03 -8.51 -0.36
CA VAL A 7 4.57 -7.22 -0.89
C VAL A 7 3.35 -7.45 -1.77
N THR A 8 2.20 -6.89 -1.40
CA THR A 8 0.99 -6.95 -2.23
C THR A 8 0.99 -5.86 -3.29
N GLY A 9 0.44 -6.15 -4.48
CA GLY A 9 0.42 -5.19 -5.58
C GLY A 9 1.81 -4.84 -6.12
N ALA A 10 2.74 -5.80 -6.12
CA ALA A 10 4.15 -5.61 -6.48
C ALA A 10 4.40 -5.42 -7.99
N THR A 11 3.38 -5.54 -8.83
CA THR A 11 3.54 -5.52 -10.30
C THR A 11 3.69 -4.14 -10.93
N ALA A 12 3.64 -3.06 -10.14
CA ALA A 12 3.85 -1.68 -10.60
C ALA A 12 4.07 -0.71 -9.43
N GLY A 13 4.48 0.50 -9.77
CA GLY A 13 4.52 1.66 -8.87
C GLY A 13 5.25 1.40 -7.57
N PHE A 14 4.64 1.75 -6.44
CA PHE A 14 5.27 1.62 -5.13
C PHE A 14 5.64 0.17 -4.80
N GLY A 15 4.74 -0.79 -5.06
CA GLY A 15 4.99 -2.20 -4.75
C GLY A 15 6.20 -2.76 -5.49
N GLN A 16 6.36 -2.40 -6.76
CA GLN A 16 7.53 -2.77 -7.54
C GLN A 16 8.82 -2.14 -6.96
N ALA A 17 8.81 -0.83 -6.72
CA ALA A 17 9.97 -0.14 -6.15
C ALA A 17 10.35 -0.67 -4.76
N ILE A 18 9.35 -0.99 -3.92
CA ILE A 18 9.57 -1.60 -2.61
C ILE A 18 10.23 -2.97 -2.75
N ALA A 19 9.73 -3.82 -3.67
CA ALA A 19 10.30 -5.15 -3.89
C ALA A 19 11.77 -5.07 -4.32
N HIS A 20 12.10 -4.22 -5.30
CA HIS A 20 13.47 -3.98 -5.75
C HIS A 20 14.36 -3.46 -4.62
N ARG A 21 13.87 -2.49 -3.85
CA ARG A 21 14.62 -1.92 -2.73
C ARG A 21 14.92 -2.97 -1.66
N LEU A 22 13.92 -3.77 -1.27
CA LEU A 22 14.11 -4.79 -0.25
C LEU A 22 15.06 -5.89 -0.70
N VAL A 23 14.99 -6.33 -1.97
CA VAL A 23 15.97 -7.30 -2.51
C VAL A 23 17.39 -6.73 -2.47
N ARG A 24 17.59 -5.47 -2.86
CA ARG A 24 18.88 -4.77 -2.76
C ARG A 24 19.40 -4.73 -1.32
N ASP A 25 18.51 -4.60 -0.33
CA ASP A 25 18.85 -4.59 1.09
C ASP A 25 19.03 -6.01 1.70
N GLY A 26 19.06 -7.06 0.86
CA GLY A 26 19.30 -8.44 1.26
C GLY A 26 18.08 -9.19 1.78
N TRP A 27 16.87 -8.67 1.55
CA TRP A 27 15.64 -9.40 1.85
C TRP A 27 15.30 -10.39 0.74
N ARG A 28 14.62 -11.46 1.10
CA ARG A 28 13.86 -12.29 0.17
C ARG A 28 12.45 -11.69 0.06
N VAL A 29 11.95 -11.56 -1.15
CA VAL A 29 10.67 -10.91 -1.39
C VAL A 29 9.68 -11.84 -2.08
N ILE A 30 8.52 -12.04 -1.47
CA ILE A 30 7.35 -12.64 -2.12
C ILE A 30 6.59 -11.48 -2.78
N ALA A 31 6.70 -11.38 -4.09
CA ALA A 31 6.02 -10.36 -4.86
C ALA A 31 4.66 -10.87 -5.31
N THR A 32 3.57 -10.22 -4.87
CA THR A 32 2.23 -10.66 -5.27
C THR A 32 1.49 -9.62 -6.10
N GLY A 33 0.62 -10.09 -6.97
CA GLY A 33 -0.21 -9.28 -7.85
C GLY A 33 -0.94 -10.14 -8.86
N ARG A 34 -1.78 -9.52 -9.71
CA ARG A 34 -2.60 -10.22 -10.70
C ARG A 34 -1.91 -10.42 -12.05
N ARG A 35 -0.86 -9.63 -12.34
CA ARG A 35 -0.17 -9.62 -13.64
C ARG A 35 1.02 -10.57 -13.60
N GLN A 36 0.80 -11.82 -14.02
CA GLN A 36 1.80 -12.87 -13.98
C GLN A 36 3.05 -12.50 -14.80
N ASP A 37 2.85 -11.97 -15.99
CA ASP A 37 3.92 -11.53 -16.88
C ASP A 37 4.90 -10.56 -16.21
N ARG A 38 4.39 -9.63 -15.42
CA ARG A 38 5.22 -8.67 -14.67
C ARG A 38 5.92 -9.29 -13.47
N LEU A 39 5.26 -10.24 -12.80
CA LEU A 39 5.89 -10.99 -11.71
C LEU A 39 7.06 -11.83 -12.23
N ASP A 40 6.86 -12.47 -13.38
CA ASP A 40 7.89 -13.31 -14.02
C ASP A 40 9.09 -12.46 -14.50
N ALA A 41 8.81 -11.28 -15.07
CA ALA A 41 9.85 -10.34 -15.45
C ALA A 41 10.68 -9.87 -14.23
N MET A 42 10.03 -9.55 -13.10
CA MET A 42 10.73 -9.20 -11.86
C MET A 42 11.55 -10.37 -11.31
N ALA A 43 11.02 -11.60 -11.40
CA ALA A 43 11.74 -12.79 -10.96
C ALA A 43 12.97 -13.06 -11.83
N ALA A 44 12.88 -12.85 -13.14
CA ALA A 44 14.01 -12.96 -14.05
C ALA A 44 15.11 -11.92 -13.74
N GLU A 45 14.72 -10.71 -13.36
CA GLU A 45 15.66 -9.62 -13.00
C GLU A 45 16.30 -9.82 -11.64
N LEU A 46 15.52 -10.17 -10.60
CA LEU A 46 15.95 -10.21 -9.21
C LEU A 46 16.40 -11.61 -8.75
N GLY A 47 16.22 -12.62 -9.60
CA GLY A 47 16.69 -13.97 -9.37
C GLY A 47 16.11 -14.66 -8.13
N ALA A 48 16.90 -15.49 -7.48
CA ALA A 48 16.47 -16.32 -6.34
C ALA A 48 16.02 -15.54 -5.09
N ALA A 49 16.25 -14.22 -5.06
CA ALA A 49 15.80 -13.37 -3.97
C ALA A 49 14.31 -13.00 -4.08
N LEU A 50 13.67 -13.24 -5.22
CA LEU A 50 12.25 -12.93 -5.44
C LEU A 50 11.45 -14.20 -5.78
N LEU A 51 10.35 -14.41 -5.06
CA LEU A 51 9.33 -15.41 -5.37
C LEU A 51 8.14 -14.70 -6.03
N PRO A 52 7.87 -14.93 -7.33
CA PRO A 52 6.64 -14.49 -7.95
C PRO A 52 5.47 -15.32 -7.41
N PHE A 53 4.43 -14.68 -6.89
CA PHE A 53 3.26 -15.35 -6.35
C PHE A 53 1.99 -14.64 -6.80
N PRO A 54 1.30 -15.13 -7.84
CA PRO A 54 0.07 -14.53 -8.34
C PRO A 54 -1.02 -14.58 -7.25
N LEU A 55 -1.61 -13.42 -6.96
CA LEU A 55 -2.65 -13.28 -5.97
C LEU A 55 -3.56 -12.09 -6.30
N ASP A 56 -4.86 -12.31 -6.35
CA ASP A 56 -5.85 -11.23 -6.23
C ASP A 56 -6.24 -11.12 -4.74
N VAL A 57 -5.95 -9.97 -4.14
CA VAL A 57 -6.28 -9.72 -2.73
C VAL A 57 -7.79 -9.70 -2.45
N THR A 58 -8.61 -9.60 -3.49
CA THR A 58 -10.08 -9.64 -3.40
C THR A 58 -10.66 -11.05 -3.42
N ASP A 59 -9.83 -12.07 -3.65
CA ASP A 59 -10.22 -13.47 -3.57
C ASP A 59 -9.98 -14.00 -2.13
N PRO A 60 -11.04 -14.17 -1.33
CA PRO A 60 -10.90 -14.54 0.07
C PRO A 60 -10.36 -15.97 0.26
N GLU A 61 -10.65 -16.90 -0.66
CA GLU A 61 -10.16 -18.27 -0.57
C GLU A 61 -8.67 -18.36 -0.90
N ALA A 62 -8.24 -17.70 -1.97
CA ALA A 62 -6.83 -17.62 -2.32
C ALA A 62 -6.00 -16.95 -1.22
N VAL A 63 -6.53 -15.88 -0.60
CA VAL A 63 -5.85 -15.20 0.51
C VAL A 63 -5.81 -16.07 1.77
N ALA A 64 -6.89 -16.77 2.10
CA ALA A 64 -6.90 -17.67 3.25
C ALA A 64 -5.92 -18.83 3.10
N GLY A 65 -5.79 -19.37 1.89
CA GLY A 65 -4.82 -20.43 1.53
C GLY A 65 -3.36 -19.97 1.44
N LEU A 66 -3.10 -18.67 1.35
CA LEU A 66 -1.77 -18.10 1.10
C LEU A 66 -0.66 -18.69 1.99
N PRO A 67 -0.78 -18.76 3.34
CA PRO A 67 0.31 -19.27 4.18
C PRO A 67 0.67 -20.73 3.90
N ALA A 68 -0.31 -21.56 3.55
CA ALA A 68 -0.12 -22.96 3.25
C ALA A 68 0.45 -23.18 1.83
N CYS A 69 0.06 -22.33 0.88
CA CYS A 69 0.49 -22.41 -0.52
C CYS A 69 1.92 -21.90 -0.75
N LEU A 70 2.50 -21.14 0.18
CA LEU A 70 3.90 -20.71 0.07
C LEU A 70 4.85 -21.93 0.16
N PRO A 71 5.89 -22.00 -0.70
CA PRO A 71 6.94 -23.00 -0.58
C PRO A 71 7.55 -22.99 0.83
N GLU A 72 7.95 -24.15 1.34
CA GLU A 72 8.40 -24.33 2.72
C GLU A 72 9.43 -23.27 3.15
N GLY A 73 10.45 -23.04 2.36
CA GLY A 73 11.48 -22.04 2.63
C GLY A 73 10.99 -20.59 2.65
N TRP A 74 9.74 -20.29 2.24
CA TRP A 74 9.18 -18.94 2.14
C TRP A 74 8.04 -18.67 3.14
N ARG A 75 7.63 -19.68 3.92
CA ARG A 75 6.49 -19.60 4.85
C ARG A 75 6.71 -18.64 6.02
N GLN A 76 7.97 -18.39 6.39
CA GLN A 76 8.28 -17.47 7.49
C GLN A 76 8.37 -16.03 6.96
N VAL A 77 7.22 -15.36 6.88
CA VAL A 77 7.14 -13.97 6.48
C VAL A 77 7.46 -13.07 7.67
N ASP A 78 8.56 -12.31 7.60
CA ASP A 78 9.02 -11.38 8.65
C ASP A 78 8.42 -9.98 8.48
N ALA A 79 8.06 -9.60 7.26
CA ALA A 79 7.38 -8.33 6.96
C ALA A 79 6.25 -8.53 5.97
N LEU A 80 5.10 -7.92 6.26
CA LEU A 80 3.99 -7.78 5.32
C LEU A 80 3.90 -6.31 4.89
N VAL A 81 3.99 -6.06 3.59
CA VAL A 81 3.72 -4.73 3.02
C VAL A 81 2.40 -4.76 2.27
N ASN A 82 1.34 -4.28 2.92
CA ASN A 82 0.03 -4.08 2.32
C ASN A 82 0.08 -2.84 1.42
N ASN A 83 0.50 -3.03 0.18
CA ASN A 83 0.60 -1.98 -0.82
C ASN A 83 -0.54 -2.03 -1.85
N ALA A 84 -1.15 -3.19 -2.11
CA ALA A 84 -2.26 -3.28 -3.03
C ALA A 84 -3.36 -2.26 -2.68
N GLY A 85 -3.70 -1.42 -3.64
CA GLY A 85 -4.68 -0.37 -3.47
C GLY A 85 -4.90 0.40 -4.77
N LEU A 86 -6.06 1.06 -4.88
CA LEU A 86 -6.41 1.86 -6.03
C LEU A 86 -7.35 3.01 -5.65
N ALA A 87 -7.41 4.02 -6.52
CA ALA A 87 -8.44 5.05 -6.51
C ALA A 87 -9.12 5.07 -7.87
N LEU A 88 -10.42 5.30 -7.90
CA LEU A 88 -11.22 5.36 -9.13
C LEU A 88 -12.10 6.61 -9.12
N GLY A 89 -12.10 7.33 -10.24
CA GLY A 89 -12.90 8.52 -10.43
C GLY A 89 -12.56 9.71 -9.51
N LEU A 90 -13.18 10.83 -9.81
CA LEU A 90 -13.24 12.05 -9.01
C LEU A 90 -14.60 12.74 -9.16
N ASP A 91 -15.61 12.01 -9.65
CA ASP A 91 -16.94 12.55 -9.80
C ASP A 91 -17.54 12.89 -8.44
N PRO A 92 -18.41 13.92 -8.36
CA PRO A 92 -19.15 14.19 -7.14
C PRO A 92 -19.95 12.95 -6.67
N ALA A 93 -20.14 12.83 -5.35
CA ALA A 93 -20.72 11.62 -4.75
C ALA A 93 -22.06 11.19 -5.37
N GLN A 94 -22.92 12.15 -5.75
CA GLN A 94 -24.23 11.89 -6.34
C GLN A 94 -24.17 11.34 -7.78
N SER A 95 -23.01 11.42 -8.46
CA SER A 95 -22.81 10.95 -9.84
C SER A 95 -21.71 9.91 -9.95
N ALA A 96 -21.04 9.58 -8.86
CA ALA A 96 -19.99 8.56 -8.84
C ALA A 96 -20.55 7.16 -9.12
N LYS A 97 -19.77 6.33 -9.78
CA LYS A 97 -20.15 4.96 -10.08
C LYS A 97 -20.04 4.09 -8.82
N LEU A 98 -21.15 3.45 -8.43
CA LEU A 98 -21.17 2.58 -7.26
C LEU A 98 -20.18 1.41 -7.40
N SER A 99 -20.03 0.85 -8.61
CA SER A 99 -19.05 -0.21 -8.87
C SER A 99 -17.59 0.20 -8.60
N ASP A 100 -17.26 1.49 -8.78
CA ASP A 100 -15.93 2.01 -8.43
C ASP A 100 -15.75 2.07 -6.91
N TRP A 101 -16.80 2.43 -6.18
CA TRP A 101 -16.81 2.42 -4.72
C TRP A 101 -16.62 1.01 -4.16
N ASP A 102 -17.43 0.06 -4.65
CA ASP A 102 -17.33 -1.35 -4.25
C ASP A 102 -15.94 -1.90 -4.52
N ARG A 103 -15.37 -1.57 -5.68
CA ARG A 103 -14.01 -1.99 -6.06
C ARG A 103 -12.95 -1.40 -5.12
N MET A 104 -13.07 -0.11 -4.77
CA MET A 104 -12.14 0.51 -3.82
C MET A 104 -12.24 -0.13 -2.43
N VAL A 105 -13.44 -0.42 -1.94
CA VAL A 105 -13.65 -1.11 -0.66
C VAL A 105 -13.07 -2.52 -0.71
N ALA A 106 -13.37 -3.28 -1.75
CA ALA A 106 -12.89 -4.65 -1.90
C ALA A 106 -11.36 -4.75 -1.86
N VAL A 107 -10.65 -3.84 -2.57
CA VAL A 107 -9.18 -3.88 -2.63
C VAL A 107 -8.55 -3.21 -1.41
N ASN A 108 -8.93 -1.95 -1.11
CA ASN A 108 -8.23 -1.12 -0.14
C ASN A 108 -8.55 -1.50 1.32
N VAL A 109 -9.72 -2.10 1.55
CA VAL A 109 -10.22 -2.46 2.89
C VAL A 109 -10.24 -3.98 3.05
N THR A 110 -11.13 -4.67 2.34
CA THR A 110 -11.35 -6.11 2.52
C THR A 110 -10.09 -6.92 2.21
N GLY A 111 -9.44 -6.66 1.07
CA GLY A 111 -8.21 -7.33 0.70
C GLY A 111 -7.08 -7.13 1.73
N LEU A 112 -6.91 -5.89 2.21
CA LEU A 112 -5.90 -5.58 3.22
C LEU A 112 -6.12 -6.34 4.54
N ILE A 113 -7.36 -6.36 5.06
CA ILE A 113 -7.65 -7.07 6.32
C ILE A 113 -7.49 -8.58 6.16
N HIS A 114 -7.90 -9.14 5.02
CA HIS A 114 -7.77 -10.58 4.76
C HIS A 114 -6.30 -11.01 4.70
N VAL A 115 -5.46 -10.30 3.92
CA VAL A 115 -4.03 -10.62 3.84
C VAL A 115 -3.34 -10.44 5.20
N THR A 116 -3.67 -9.37 5.92
CA THR A 116 -3.14 -9.17 7.28
C THR A 116 -3.54 -10.32 8.19
N ARG A 117 -4.81 -10.71 8.20
CA ARG A 117 -5.32 -11.82 9.04
C ARG A 117 -4.70 -13.17 8.68
N ALA A 118 -4.38 -13.40 7.40
CA ALA A 118 -3.74 -14.64 6.96
C ALA A 118 -2.31 -14.79 7.48
N LEU A 119 -1.52 -13.71 7.51
CA LEU A 119 -0.09 -13.77 7.85
C LEU A 119 0.23 -13.43 9.31
N LEU A 120 -0.60 -12.63 9.96
CA LEU A 120 -0.38 -12.17 11.34
C LEU A 120 -0.20 -13.29 12.37
N PRO A 121 -0.99 -14.40 12.36
CA PRO A 121 -0.81 -15.49 13.32
C PRO A 121 0.59 -16.08 13.33
N GLY A 122 1.20 -16.24 12.15
CA GLY A 122 2.57 -16.70 12.03
C GLY A 122 3.60 -15.74 12.64
N MET A 123 3.39 -14.43 12.50
CA MET A 123 4.24 -13.42 13.14
C MET A 123 4.09 -13.43 14.66
N VAL A 124 2.85 -13.50 15.16
CA VAL A 124 2.55 -13.55 16.60
C VAL A 124 3.11 -14.82 17.24
N ALA A 125 2.98 -15.98 16.60
CA ALA A 125 3.51 -17.25 17.11
C ALA A 125 5.04 -17.25 17.25
N ARG A 126 5.74 -16.54 16.36
CA ARG A 126 7.21 -16.36 16.42
C ARG A 126 7.64 -15.16 17.28
N ASP A 127 6.69 -14.39 17.78
CA ASP A 127 6.89 -13.10 18.45
C ASP A 127 7.86 -12.18 17.66
N ARG A 128 7.71 -12.17 16.34
CA ARG A 128 8.54 -11.40 15.41
C ARG A 128 7.80 -11.10 14.12
N GLY A 129 7.73 -9.83 13.76
CA GLY A 129 7.12 -9.41 12.51
C GLY A 129 7.00 -7.90 12.37
N HIS A 130 6.64 -7.46 11.16
CA HIS A 130 6.30 -6.07 10.91
C HIS A 130 5.20 -5.98 9.84
N VAL A 131 4.06 -5.42 10.18
CA VAL A 131 3.00 -5.09 9.24
C VAL A 131 3.14 -3.63 8.86
N VAL A 132 3.41 -3.37 7.57
CA VAL A 132 3.47 -2.02 6.98
C VAL A 132 2.30 -1.88 6.01
N SER A 133 1.52 -0.81 6.11
CA SER A 133 0.41 -0.55 5.18
C SER A 133 0.56 0.79 4.50
N LEU A 134 0.29 0.84 3.18
CA LEU A 134 0.26 2.07 2.41
C LEU A 134 -1.10 2.76 2.61
N GLY A 135 -1.08 3.76 3.51
CA GLY A 135 -2.16 4.70 3.72
C GLY A 135 -2.19 5.78 2.62
N SER A 136 -2.58 6.97 3.01
CA SER A 136 -2.53 8.21 2.21
C SER A 136 -2.89 9.39 3.10
N ILE A 137 -2.38 10.57 2.79
CA ILE A 137 -2.87 11.83 3.36
C ILE A 137 -4.39 12.04 3.13
N ALA A 138 -4.95 11.40 2.09
CA ALA A 138 -6.37 11.40 1.80
C ALA A 138 -7.24 10.79 2.90
N GLY A 139 -6.65 9.99 3.79
CA GLY A 139 -7.31 9.48 4.99
C GLY A 139 -7.50 10.53 6.10
N THR A 140 -6.73 11.62 6.03
CA THR A 140 -6.75 12.70 7.01
C THR A 140 -7.34 14.00 6.41
N TYR A 141 -6.95 14.33 5.17
CA TYR A 141 -7.31 15.58 4.53
C TYR A 141 -8.33 15.33 3.42
N PRO A 142 -9.57 15.81 3.60
CA PRO A 142 -10.63 15.63 2.60
C PRO A 142 -10.39 16.51 1.38
N TYR A 143 -10.83 16.01 0.22
CA TYR A 143 -10.81 16.76 -1.03
C TYR A 143 -12.01 16.37 -1.91
N PRO A 144 -12.46 17.24 -2.83
CA PRO A 144 -13.58 16.94 -3.73
C PRO A 144 -13.33 15.66 -4.54
N GLY A 145 -14.33 14.78 -4.60
CA GLY A 145 -14.22 13.47 -5.28
C GLY A 145 -13.43 12.39 -4.53
N GLY A 146 -12.91 12.71 -3.34
CA GLY A 146 -12.11 11.78 -2.52
C GLY A 146 -12.91 10.80 -1.67
N HIS A 147 -14.24 10.91 -1.61
CA HIS A 147 -15.15 10.23 -0.70
C HIS A 147 -14.78 8.79 -0.27
N VAL A 148 -14.99 7.75 -1.11
CA VAL A 148 -14.70 6.37 -0.72
C VAL A 148 -13.20 6.09 -0.69
N TYR A 149 -12.40 6.68 -1.57
CA TYR A 149 -10.95 6.53 -1.49
C TYR A 149 -10.40 7.08 -0.17
N GLY A 150 -10.73 8.32 0.18
CA GLY A 150 -10.33 8.93 1.44
C GLY A 150 -10.81 8.13 2.65
N ALA A 151 -12.08 7.71 2.65
CA ALA A 151 -12.64 6.87 3.70
C ALA A 151 -11.90 5.53 3.83
N SER A 152 -11.55 4.88 2.71
CA SER A 152 -10.77 3.63 2.72
C SER A 152 -9.37 3.83 3.33
N LYS A 153 -8.75 4.98 3.09
CA LYS A 153 -7.42 5.31 3.65
C LYS A 153 -7.50 5.73 5.12
N ALA A 154 -8.60 6.37 5.55
CA ALA A 154 -8.89 6.60 6.96
C ALA A 154 -9.11 5.27 7.72
N PHE A 155 -9.82 4.31 7.08
CA PHE A 155 -9.93 2.96 7.63
C PHE A 155 -8.56 2.32 7.84
N VAL A 156 -7.66 2.38 6.83
CA VAL A 156 -6.30 1.81 6.95
C VAL A 156 -5.56 2.44 8.13
N ALA A 157 -5.56 3.76 8.25
CA ALA A 157 -4.88 4.47 9.34
C ALA A 157 -5.39 4.00 10.72
N GLN A 158 -6.71 3.97 10.91
CA GLN A 158 -7.30 3.55 12.19
C GLN A 158 -7.12 2.06 12.45
N PHE A 159 -7.23 1.21 11.42
CA PHE A 159 -6.99 -0.23 11.55
C PHE A 159 -5.57 -0.52 12.05
N MET A 160 -4.57 0.16 11.51
CA MET A 160 -3.18 -0.02 11.92
C MET A 160 -2.93 0.39 13.37
N LEU A 161 -3.59 1.46 13.85
CA LEU A 161 -3.53 1.86 15.26
C LEU A 161 -4.15 0.82 16.20
N ASN A 162 -5.34 0.31 15.83
CA ASN A 162 -6.02 -0.73 16.60
C ASN A 162 -5.22 -2.03 16.60
N LEU A 163 -4.68 -2.43 15.44
CA LEU A 163 -3.82 -3.61 15.33
C LEU A 163 -2.59 -3.49 16.24
N LYS A 164 -1.98 -2.30 16.33
CA LYS A 164 -0.87 -2.06 17.26
C LYS A 164 -1.31 -2.18 18.73
N ALA A 165 -2.50 -1.72 19.08
CA ALA A 165 -3.05 -1.86 20.41
C ALA A 165 -3.25 -3.33 20.82
N ASP A 166 -3.76 -4.17 19.89
CA ASP A 166 -3.93 -5.62 20.11
C ASP A 166 -2.58 -6.35 20.30
N LEU A 167 -1.50 -5.80 19.74
CA LEU A 167 -0.17 -6.39 19.76
C LEU A 167 0.76 -5.82 20.85
N VAL A 168 0.22 -5.09 21.83
CA VAL A 168 1.02 -4.61 22.96
C VAL A 168 1.67 -5.77 23.70
N GLY A 169 2.97 -5.63 24.00
CA GLY A 169 3.76 -6.68 24.64
C GLY A 169 4.34 -7.73 23.68
N ARG A 170 4.07 -7.61 22.36
CA ARG A 170 4.66 -8.46 21.32
C ARG A 170 5.75 -7.72 20.54
N GLN A 171 6.72 -8.49 20.01
CA GLN A 171 7.77 -7.98 19.13
C GLN A 171 7.28 -7.83 17.67
N VAL A 172 5.96 -7.68 17.48
CA VAL A 172 5.35 -7.42 16.16
C VAL A 172 5.07 -5.93 16.05
N ARG A 173 5.68 -5.32 15.03
CA ARG A 173 5.57 -3.89 14.75
C ARG A 173 4.46 -3.60 13.74
N VAL A 174 3.92 -2.39 13.79
CA VAL A 174 2.83 -1.96 12.92
C VAL A 174 3.06 -0.52 12.49
N THR A 175 3.10 -0.26 11.17
CA THR A 175 3.39 1.08 10.62
C THR A 175 2.44 1.42 9.48
N SER A 176 1.85 2.62 9.50
CA SER A 176 1.16 3.23 8.35
C SER A 176 2.09 4.23 7.67
N ILE A 177 2.26 4.11 6.34
CA ILE A 177 2.96 5.12 5.52
C ILE A 177 1.90 5.82 4.68
N GLU A 178 1.83 7.14 4.79
CA GLU A 178 0.74 7.96 4.25
C GLU A 178 1.28 9.02 3.29
N PRO A 179 1.49 8.63 2.01
CA PRO A 179 2.00 9.55 1.02
C PRO A 179 0.98 10.62 0.61
N GLY A 180 1.52 11.80 0.26
CA GLY A 180 0.83 12.86 -0.44
C GLY A 180 0.85 12.70 -1.95
N LEU A 181 1.12 13.81 -2.66
CA LEU A 181 1.20 13.82 -4.12
C LEU A 181 2.40 12.97 -4.59
N CYS A 182 2.09 11.86 -5.25
CA CYS A 182 3.08 10.95 -5.81
C CYS A 182 2.86 10.78 -7.30
N GLY A 183 3.91 10.99 -8.09
CA GLY A 183 3.92 10.81 -9.54
C GLY A 183 4.73 9.60 -10.00
N GLY A 184 4.83 9.43 -11.33
CA GLY A 184 5.66 8.39 -11.93
C GLY A 184 5.13 6.96 -11.75
N THR A 185 3.83 6.79 -11.49
CA THR A 185 3.17 5.49 -11.32
C THR A 185 1.91 5.39 -12.19
N GLU A 186 1.37 4.20 -12.35
CA GLU A 186 0.08 3.97 -13.06
C GLU A 186 -1.14 4.50 -12.27
N PHE A 187 -0.97 5.00 -11.04
CA PHE A 187 -2.08 5.32 -10.14
C PHE A 187 -3.08 6.32 -10.73
N SER A 188 -2.58 7.46 -11.26
CA SER A 188 -3.46 8.47 -11.87
C SER A 188 -4.09 7.99 -13.17
N ALA A 189 -3.37 7.24 -14.01
CA ALA A 189 -3.93 6.64 -15.21
C ALA A 189 -5.07 5.66 -14.87
N VAL A 190 -4.89 4.80 -13.86
CA VAL A 190 -5.93 3.90 -13.36
C VAL A 190 -7.12 4.69 -12.81
N ARG A 191 -6.86 5.75 -12.05
CA ARG A 191 -7.90 6.61 -11.47
C ARG A 191 -8.80 7.24 -12.52
N PHE A 192 -8.23 7.64 -13.65
CA PHE A 192 -8.96 8.28 -14.75
C PHE A 192 -9.33 7.33 -15.89
N GLY A 193 -9.36 6.01 -15.62
CA GLY A 193 -9.80 5.02 -16.60
C GLY A 193 -8.94 4.93 -17.85
N GLY A 194 -7.64 5.26 -17.76
CA GLY A 194 -6.67 5.25 -18.85
C GLY A 194 -6.48 6.61 -19.54
N ASP A 195 -7.18 7.67 -19.10
CA ASP A 195 -6.99 9.03 -19.62
C ASP A 195 -5.63 9.58 -19.16
N GLN A 196 -4.63 9.41 -20.00
CA GLN A 196 -3.25 9.82 -19.72
C GLN A 196 -3.11 11.33 -19.63
N ALA A 197 -3.85 12.10 -20.43
CA ALA A 197 -3.77 13.57 -20.41
C ALA A 197 -4.26 14.12 -19.06
N ARG A 198 -5.36 13.58 -18.52
CA ARG A 198 -5.83 13.94 -17.18
C ARG A 198 -4.87 13.47 -16.08
N ALA A 199 -4.27 12.30 -16.25
CA ALA A 199 -3.30 11.78 -15.30
C ALA A 199 -2.05 12.68 -15.21
N ASP A 200 -1.51 13.11 -16.36
CA ASP A 200 -0.33 13.98 -16.44
C ASP A 200 -0.62 15.40 -15.90
N ALA A 201 -1.82 15.92 -16.15
CA ALA A 201 -2.22 17.24 -15.66
C ALA A 201 -2.19 17.36 -14.12
N VAL A 202 -2.35 16.25 -13.39
CA VAL A 202 -2.25 16.24 -11.91
C VAL A 202 -0.87 16.70 -11.43
N TYR A 203 0.17 16.44 -12.19
CA TYR A 203 1.56 16.66 -11.80
C TYR A 203 2.20 17.88 -12.48
N GLN A 204 1.49 18.51 -13.39
CA GLN A 204 2.01 19.65 -14.15
C GLN A 204 2.49 20.78 -13.23
N GLY A 205 3.73 21.23 -13.43
CA GLY A 205 4.31 22.31 -12.63
C GLY A 205 4.69 21.92 -11.19
N THR A 206 4.70 20.62 -10.85
CA THR A 206 5.07 20.12 -9.52
C THR A 206 6.29 19.19 -9.59
N THR A 207 6.96 19.02 -8.45
CA THR A 207 7.93 17.95 -8.23
C THR A 207 7.33 17.00 -7.18
N PRO A 208 6.55 15.99 -7.59
CA PRO A 208 5.88 15.07 -6.68
C PRO A 208 6.88 14.10 -6.05
N LEU A 209 6.49 13.44 -4.96
CA LEU A 209 7.15 12.21 -4.52
C LEU A 209 7.08 11.15 -5.63
N ASN A 210 8.02 10.23 -5.63
CA ASN A 210 8.06 9.11 -6.55
C ASN A 210 8.07 7.77 -5.81
N ALA A 211 8.03 6.67 -6.57
CA ALA A 211 7.97 5.33 -5.99
C ALA A 211 9.23 4.97 -5.16
N ALA A 212 10.39 5.54 -5.50
CA ALA A 212 11.63 5.29 -4.75
C ALA A 212 11.59 5.97 -3.38
N ASP A 213 11.00 7.17 -3.24
CA ASP A 213 10.85 7.84 -1.95
C ASP A 213 10.01 7.01 -0.98
N ILE A 214 8.95 6.36 -1.49
CA ILE A 214 8.10 5.48 -0.69
C ILE A 214 8.83 4.19 -0.32
N ALA A 215 9.61 3.63 -1.24
CA ALA A 215 10.41 2.45 -0.98
C ALA A 215 11.49 2.71 0.08
N GLU A 216 12.11 3.91 0.08
CA GLU A 216 13.04 4.33 1.12
C GLU A 216 12.37 4.38 2.50
N ALA A 217 11.17 4.97 2.61
CA ALA A 217 10.43 5.03 3.86
C ALA A 217 10.09 3.62 4.40
N VAL A 218 9.65 2.71 3.52
CA VAL A 218 9.40 1.31 3.89
C VAL A 218 10.68 0.62 4.37
N ALA A 219 11.77 0.74 3.62
CA ALA A 219 13.05 0.13 3.98
C ALA A 219 13.58 0.66 5.32
N TRP A 220 13.46 1.97 5.55
CA TRP A 220 13.88 2.61 6.80
C TRP A 220 13.13 2.04 8.02
N VAL A 221 11.80 1.98 7.99
CA VAL A 221 11.03 1.45 9.14
C VAL A 221 11.31 -0.04 9.37
N LEU A 222 11.57 -0.81 8.31
CA LEU A 222 11.92 -2.23 8.43
C LEU A 222 13.31 -2.46 9.02
N ALA A 223 14.23 -1.51 8.83
CA ALA A 223 15.60 -1.58 9.34
C ALA A 223 15.73 -1.20 10.83
N LEU A 224 14.74 -0.53 11.41
CA LEU A 224 14.78 -0.11 12.80
C LEU A 224 14.86 -1.29 13.79
N PRO A 225 15.46 -1.09 14.99
CA PRO A 225 15.48 -2.09 16.04
C PRO A 225 14.09 -2.60 16.41
N ALA A 226 13.99 -3.87 16.83
CA ALA A 226 12.70 -4.54 17.08
C ALA A 226 11.81 -3.83 18.12
N HIS A 227 12.39 -3.16 19.10
CA HIS A 227 11.65 -2.42 20.13
C HIS A 227 11.14 -1.05 19.67
N VAL A 228 11.57 -0.57 18.48
CA VAL A 228 11.15 0.72 17.93
C VAL A 228 10.00 0.52 16.96
N ASN A 229 8.83 1.06 17.29
CA ASN A 229 7.66 1.07 16.39
C ASN A 229 7.36 2.49 15.95
N ILE A 230 7.38 2.71 14.66
CA ILE A 230 6.87 3.95 14.05
C ILE A 230 5.39 3.70 13.71
N ASN A 231 4.49 4.41 14.37
CA ASN A 231 3.06 4.20 14.14
C ASN A 231 2.61 4.73 12.77
N ARG A 232 3.13 5.91 12.39
CA ARG A 232 2.69 6.63 11.20
C ARG A 232 3.82 7.47 10.62
N ILE A 233 3.93 7.47 9.28
CA ILE A 233 4.75 8.40 8.53
C ILE A 233 3.84 9.10 7.52
N GLU A 234 3.59 10.38 7.72
CA GLU A 234 2.98 11.25 6.73
C GLU A 234 4.11 11.92 5.95
N MET A 235 4.06 11.84 4.62
CA MET A 235 5.08 12.44 3.76
C MET A 235 4.46 13.13 2.56
N MET A 236 4.86 14.37 2.36
CA MET A 236 4.44 15.21 1.23
C MET A 236 5.65 15.74 0.48
N PRO A 237 5.55 15.96 -0.84
CA PRO A 237 6.60 16.70 -1.53
C PRO A 237 6.62 18.16 -1.02
N THR A 238 7.75 18.83 -1.15
CA THR A 238 7.92 20.22 -0.67
C THR A 238 6.97 21.23 -1.33
N CYS A 239 6.43 20.87 -2.50
CA CYS A 239 5.42 21.68 -3.22
C CYS A 239 3.99 21.46 -2.72
N GLN A 240 3.77 20.59 -1.72
CA GLN A 240 2.44 20.30 -1.17
C GLN A 240 2.37 20.63 0.31
N ALA A 241 1.24 21.13 0.74
CA ALA A 241 0.84 21.23 2.14
C ALA A 241 -0.55 20.60 2.33
N SER A 242 -0.98 20.42 3.58
CA SER A 242 -2.34 20.04 3.89
C SER A 242 -3.30 21.09 3.29
N ALA A 243 -4.31 20.62 2.58
CA ALA A 243 -5.22 21.51 1.87
C ALA A 243 -5.95 22.44 2.86
N PRO A 244 -6.16 23.73 2.50
CA PRO A 244 -7.05 24.60 3.25
C PRO A 244 -8.49 24.08 3.17
N LEU A 245 -9.30 24.41 4.16
CA LEU A 245 -10.74 24.10 4.14
C LEU A 245 -11.39 24.72 2.90
N ALA A 246 -12.05 23.90 2.10
CA ALA A 246 -12.75 24.35 0.90
C ALA A 246 -14.02 25.13 1.31
N VAL A 247 -14.10 26.40 0.92
CA VAL A 247 -15.27 27.25 1.15
C VAL A 247 -15.75 27.76 -0.19
N LYS A 248 -17.00 27.47 -0.54
CA LYS A 248 -17.67 28.13 -1.68
C LYS A 248 -18.19 29.49 -1.22
N ARG A 249 -17.75 30.55 -1.88
CA ARG A 249 -18.27 31.91 -1.66
C ARG A 249 -19.33 32.18 -2.71
N GLU A 250 -20.45 32.76 -2.32
CA GLU A 250 -21.43 33.32 -3.26
C GLU A 250 -20.75 34.47 -4.00
N GLN A 251 -20.89 34.53 -5.32
CA GLN A 251 -20.49 35.72 -6.07
C GLN A 251 -21.43 36.83 -5.64
N ALA A 252 -20.89 37.99 -5.25
CA ALA A 252 -21.71 39.14 -5.01
C ALA A 252 -22.51 39.48 -6.30
N PRO A 253 -23.81 39.85 -6.19
CA PRO A 253 -24.67 40.14 -7.34
C PRO A 253 -24.12 41.28 -8.18
#